data_0d025d77a9aad59c595bc64d2815bcaf
#
_entry.id   0d025d77a9aad59c595bc64d2815bcaf
#
_cell.length_a   1.000
_cell.length_b   1.000
_cell.length_c   1.000
_cell.angle_alpha   90.00
_cell.angle_beta   90.00
_cell.angle_gamma   90.00
#
_symmetry.space_group_name_H-M   'P 1'
#
loop_
_entity.id
_entity.type
_entity.pdbx_description
1 polymer ?
#
loop_
_entity_poly.entity_id
_entity_poly.type
_entity_poly.pdbx_seq_one_letter_code
_entity_poly.pdbx_strand_id
1 'polypeptide(L)'
;MPLIDTHTHLDFEDFADDRDAVLARCAAAGVERIVVLGVHRANWERVWQLALDKPAIHAALGLHPVFLRDHQNEHIAQLRDWLLRLRGEQKLCAIGEIGLDYYVEELDRERQQHLLEAQLELANEFALPVLLHVRRAHAPMIATLKRHKLKRAGIVHAFSGSLEEALEYIRLGYKLGLGGAGTWPQAHRMHRVLRQLPLESIVLETDAPDIAPHSHAGQRNSPEFLPDICRELAQRRGISPEELAAASHHNSCELFRWAS
;
A
#
# COMPACT_ATOMS: atom_id res chain seq x y z
N MET A 1 -13.27 -16.21 5.15
CA MET A 1 -11.81 -16.06 4.90
C MET A 1 -11.49 -14.60 5.17
N PRO A 2 -10.83 -14.28 6.28
CA PRO A 2 -10.52 -12.89 6.62
C PRO A 2 -9.47 -12.32 5.67
N LEU A 3 -9.72 -11.12 5.15
CA LEU A 3 -8.84 -10.42 4.23
C LEU A 3 -8.55 -9.01 4.74
N ILE A 4 -7.38 -8.51 4.42
CA ILE A 4 -6.96 -7.12 4.71
C ILE A 4 -6.53 -6.49 3.39
N ASP A 5 -7.16 -5.37 3.04
CA ASP A 5 -6.73 -4.52 1.94
C ASP A 5 -5.66 -3.56 2.45
N THR A 6 -4.40 -3.81 2.09
CA THR A 6 -3.28 -3.04 2.63
C THR A 6 -3.03 -1.71 1.90
N HIS A 7 -3.76 -1.44 0.80
CA HIS A 7 -3.58 -0.23 0.02
C HIS A 7 -4.80 0.13 -0.82
N THR A 8 -5.47 1.24 -0.50
CA THR A 8 -6.58 1.79 -1.31
C THR A 8 -6.75 3.30 -1.10
N HIS A 9 -7.32 3.99 -2.09
CA HIS A 9 -7.68 5.42 -2.03
C HIS A 9 -9.20 5.60 -1.91
N LEU A 10 -9.80 4.92 -0.95
CA LEU A 10 -11.26 4.94 -0.71
C LEU A 10 -11.78 6.32 -0.29
N ASP A 11 -10.89 7.26 0.05
CA ASP A 11 -11.23 8.67 0.31
C ASP A 11 -11.47 9.49 -0.97
N PHE A 12 -11.07 9.00 -2.15
CA PHE A 12 -11.21 9.71 -3.41
C PHE A 12 -12.68 9.92 -3.79
N GLU A 13 -12.88 10.94 -4.65
CA GLU A 13 -14.21 11.35 -5.13
C GLU A 13 -14.93 10.25 -5.90
N ASP A 14 -14.15 9.34 -6.50
CA ASP A 14 -14.66 8.14 -7.18
C ASP A 14 -15.57 7.29 -6.31
N PHE A 15 -15.46 7.40 -4.99
CA PHE A 15 -16.27 6.67 -4.01
C PHE A 15 -17.27 7.55 -3.25
N ALA A 16 -17.41 8.83 -3.60
CA ALA A 16 -18.23 9.77 -2.82
C ALA A 16 -19.67 9.30 -2.67
N ASP A 17 -20.27 8.82 -3.76
CA ASP A 17 -21.69 8.46 -3.81
C ASP A 17 -22.00 7.08 -3.20
N ASP A 18 -21.03 6.14 -3.17
CA ASP A 18 -21.32 4.74 -2.82
C ASP A 18 -20.36 4.12 -1.77
N ARG A 19 -19.50 4.92 -1.15
CA ARG A 19 -18.49 4.46 -0.18
C ARG A 19 -19.05 3.56 0.92
N ASP A 20 -20.16 3.92 1.50
CA ASP A 20 -20.80 3.13 2.56
C ASP A 20 -21.34 1.79 2.04
N ALA A 21 -21.87 1.78 0.84
CA ALA A 21 -22.31 0.55 0.17
C ALA A 21 -21.12 -0.35 -0.18
N VAL A 22 -20.00 0.22 -0.65
CA VAL A 22 -18.73 -0.49 -0.88
C VAL A 22 -18.25 -1.13 0.43
N LEU A 23 -18.21 -0.38 1.53
CA LEU A 23 -17.79 -0.92 2.83
C LEU A 23 -18.69 -2.05 3.34
N ALA A 24 -20.00 -1.94 3.12
CA ALA A 24 -20.93 -3.00 3.47
C ALA A 24 -20.67 -4.28 2.64
N ARG A 25 -20.38 -4.14 1.34
CA ARG A 25 -20.01 -5.27 0.48
C ARG A 25 -18.63 -5.85 0.85
N CYS A 26 -17.65 -5.01 1.23
CA CYS A 26 -16.37 -5.46 1.77
C CYS A 26 -16.56 -6.36 3.00
N ALA A 27 -17.36 -5.91 3.97
CA ALA A 27 -17.64 -6.68 5.18
C ALA A 27 -18.33 -8.04 4.85
N ALA A 28 -19.31 -8.02 3.95
CA ALA A 28 -20.00 -9.25 3.49
C ALA A 28 -19.05 -10.21 2.76
N ALA A 29 -18.03 -9.68 2.07
CA ALA A 29 -17.01 -10.46 1.36
C ALA A 29 -15.83 -10.91 2.24
N GLY A 30 -15.82 -10.53 3.53
CA GLY A 30 -14.78 -10.91 4.50
C GLY A 30 -13.54 -10.00 4.49
N VAL A 31 -13.62 -8.80 3.91
CA VAL A 31 -12.57 -7.78 4.02
C VAL A 31 -12.77 -7.06 5.37
N GLU A 32 -11.91 -7.37 6.32
CA GLU A 32 -12.07 -6.94 7.71
C GLU A 32 -11.40 -5.60 8.01
N ARG A 33 -10.28 -5.34 7.33
CA ARG A 33 -9.49 -4.13 7.51
C ARG A 33 -9.07 -3.57 6.16
N ILE A 34 -9.06 -2.24 6.08
CA ILE A 34 -8.73 -1.51 4.86
C ILE A 34 -7.81 -0.36 5.24
N VAL A 35 -6.65 -0.28 4.62
CA VAL A 35 -5.73 0.85 4.79
C VAL A 35 -6.01 1.89 3.70
N VAL A 36 -6.40 3.09 4.13
CA VAL A 36 -6.61 4.25 3.25
C VAL A 36 -5.43 5.20 3.37
N LEU A 37 -4.90 5.64 2.22
CA LEU A 37 -3.65 6.39 2.18
C LEU A 37 -3.85 7.86 1.81
N GLY A 38 -3.21 8.73 2.59
CA GLY A 38 -3.03 10.13 2.26
C GLY A 38 -1.93 10.30 1.22
N VAL A 39 -2.22 11.06 0.15
CA VAL A 39 -1.28 11.27 -0.96
C VAL A 39 -0.73 12.70 -1.01
N HIS A 40 -1.40 13.64 -0.35
CA HIS A 40 -0.99 15.04 -0.23
C HIS A 40 -1.60 15.69 1.02
N ARG A 41 -1.03 16.84 1.44
CA ARG A 41 -1.45 17.53 2.67
C ARG A 41 -2.96 17.78 2.75
N ALA A 42 -3.60 18.07 1.62
CA ALA A 42 -5.01 18.45 1.59
C ALA A 42 -5.98 17.29 1.87
N ASN A 43 -5.57 16.01 1.69
CA ASN A 43 -6.46 14.89 1.95
C ASN A 43 -6.24 14.19 3.31
N TRP A 44 -5.22 14.55 4.10
CA TRP A 44 -4.93 13.88 5.38
C TRP A 44 -6.09 13.95 6.37
N GLU A 45 -6.75 15.11 6.47
CA GLU A 45 -7.92 15.27 7.36
C GLU A 45 -9.04 14.30 6.97
N ARG A 46 -9.35 14.23 5.68
CA ARG A 46 -10.41 13.34 5.15
C ARG A 46 -10.07 11.87 5.38
N VAL A 47 -8.83 11.46 5.12
CA VAL A 47 -8.36 10.09 5.38
C VAL A 47 -8.45 9.75 6.86
N TRP A 48 -8.02 10.67 7.73
CA TRP A 48 -8.07 10.47 9.17
C TRP A 48 -9.51 10.39 9.68
N GLN A 49 -10.38 11.31 9.25
CA GLN A 49 -11.78 11.30 9.66
C GLN A 49 -12.49 10.01 9.21
N LEU A 50 -12.20 9.53 8.01
CA LEU A 50 -12.73 8.26 7.52
C LEU A 50 -12.29 7.08 8.41
N ALA A 51 -11.06 7.08 8.90
CA ALA A 51 -10.58 6.04 9.82
C ALA A 51 -11.26 6.11 11.20
N LEU A 52 -11.61 7.30 11.67
CA LEU A 52 -12.37 7.48 12.91
C LEU A 52 -13.83 7.01 12.77
N ASP A 53 -14.46 7.32 11.65
CA ASP A 53 -15.88 7.06 11.42
C ASP A 53 -16.17 5.58 11.09
N LYS A 54 -15.20 4.86 10.52
CA LYS A 54 -15.38 3.50 10.01
C LYS A 54 -14.47 2.51 10.72
N PRO A 55 -15.02 1.54 11.47
CA PRO A 55 -14.23 0.58 12.27
C PRO A 55 -13.19 -0.21 11.45
N ALA A 56 -13.52 -0.60 10.21
CA ALA A 56 -12.63 -1.37 9.34
C ALA A 56 -11.46 -0.55 8.78
N ILE A 57 -11.55 0.79 8.78
CA ILE A 57 -10.56 1.65 8.12
C ILE A 57 -9.43 2.01 9.09
N HIS A 58 -8.20 1.96 8.55
CA HIS A 58 -6.98 2.48 9.16
C HIS A 58 -6.33 3.48 8.19
N ALA A 59 -5.65 4.47 8.74
CA ALA A 59 -5.04 5.56 7.99
C ALA A 59 -3.53 5.39 7.87
N ALA A 60 -3.01 5.71 6.69
CA ALA A 60 -1.61 6.05 6.49
C ALA A 60 -1.53 7.47 5.95
N LEU A 61 -0.58 8.27 6.40
CA LEU A 61 -0.44 9.67 5.97
C LEU A 61 0.93 9.86 5.33
N GLY A 62 0.96 10.47 4.15
CA GLY A 62 2.19 10.70 3.40
C GLY A 62 2.05 11.76 2.31
N LEU A 63 3.15 11.94 1.58
CA LEU A 63 3.27 12.85 0.44
C LEU A 63 3.77 12.05 -0.76
N HIS A 64 2.85 11.73 -1.66
CA HIS A 64 3.06 10.86 -2.80
C HIS A 64 3.86 11.55 -3.92
N PRO A 65 4.84 10.89 -4.56
CA PRO A 65 5.71 11.51 -5.56
C PRO A 65 5.00 12.06 -6.79
N VAL A 66 3.87 11.47 -7.21
CA VAL A 66 3.12 11.95 -8.39
C VAL A 66 2.52 13.33 -8.16
N PHE A 67 2.17 13.67 -6.91
CA PHE A 67 1.66 15.00 -6.53
C PHE A 67 2.77 15.98 -6.14
N LEU A 68 3.99 15.77 -6.60
CA LEU A 68 5.16 16.56 -6.23
C LEU A 68 4.97 18.08 -6.41
N ARG A 69 4.20 18.50 -7.44
CA ARG A 69 3.91 19.92 -7.72
C ARG A 69 3.08 20.60 -6.62
N ASP A 70 2.24 19.81 -5.93
CA ASP A 70 1.36 20.30 -4.86
C ASP A 70 2.06 20.32 -3.49
N HIS A 71 3.24 19.69 -3.40
CA HIS A 71 3.98 19.62 -2.14
C HIS A 71 4.82 20.87 -1.93
N GLN A 72 4.78 21.40 -0.72
CA GLN A 72 5.57 22.55 -0.24
C GLN A 72 6.56 22.07 0.82
N ASN A 73 7.61 22.83 1.07
CA ASN A 73 8.65 22.45 2.02
C ASN A 73 8.11 22.29 3.45
N GLU A 74 7.08 23.07 3.80
CA GLU A 74 6.42 23.05 5.10
C GLU A 74 5.60 21.78 5.34
N HIS A 75 5.23 21.05 4.27
CA HIS A 75 4.38 19.86 4.41
C HIS A 75 5.05 18.73 5.19
N ILE A 76 6.39 18.63 5.18
CA ILE A 76 7.14 17.67 6.02
C ILE A 76 6.99 18.03 7.51
N ALA A 77 7.15 19.31 7.86
CA ALA A 77 6.94 19.74 9.23
C ALA A 77 5.48 19.53 9.67
N GLN A 78 4.53 19.83 8.81
CA GLN A 78 3.11 19.57 9.07
C GLN A 78 2.80 18.06 9.21
N LEU A 79 3.44 17.19 8.42
CA LEU A 79 3.30 15.74 8.60
C LEU A 79 3.82 15.31 9.98
N ARG A 80 4.97 15.82 10.38
CA ARG A 80 5.51 15.56 11.72
C ARG A 80 4.54 15.99 12.82
N ASP A 81 3.93 17.16 12.70
CA ASP A 81 2.93 17.67 13.67
C ASP A 81 1.68 16.77 13.72
N TRP A 82 1.24 16.28 12.58
CA TRP A 82 0.16 15.27 12.49
C TRP A 82 0.54 13.99 13.23
N LEU A 83 1.71 13.45 12.95
CA LEU A 83 2.19 12.21 13.58
C LEU A 83 2.37 12.38 15.10
N LEU A 84 2.78 13.57 15.57
CA LEU A 84 2.86 13.90 17.00
C LEU A 84 1.47 13.89 17.66
N ARG A 85 0.48 14.53 17.04
CA ARG A 85 -0.91 14.55 17.54
C ARG A 85 -1.54 13.16 17.59
N LEU A 86 -1.21 12.33 16.60
CA LEU A 86 -1.78 10.97 16.45
C LEU A 86 -0.93 9.89 17.11
N ARG A 87 0.06 10.25 17.89
CA ARG A 87 0.94 9.29 18.54
C ARG A 87 0.16 8.38 19.50
N GLY A 88 0.21 7.06 19.24
CA GLY A 88 -0.49 6.05 20.03
C GLY A 88 -1.90 5.74 19.54
N GLU A 89 -2.41 6.47 18.56
CA GLU A 89 -3.69 6.17 17.93
C GLU A 89 -3.56 4.89 17.08
N GLN A 90 -4.35 3.87 17.41
CA GLN A 90 -4.30 2.57 16.72
C GLN A 90 -4.79 2.65 15.27
N LYS A 91 -5.53 3.69 14.93
CA LYS A 91 -6.04 3.93 13.58
C LYS A 91 -4.97 4.46 12.62
N LEU A 92 -3.89 5.07 13.12
CA LEU A 92 -2.73 5.44 12.32
C LEU A 92 -1.78 4.24 12.25
N CYS A 93 -1.71 3.58 11.11
CA CYS A 93 -0.96 2.32 10.98
C CYS A 93 0.37 2.43 10.25
N ALA A 94 0.59 3.49 9.43
CA ALA A 94 1.80 3.66 8.63
C ALA A 94 2.05 5.11 8.22
N ILE A 95 3.23 5.38 7.69
CA ILE A 95 3.49 6.55 6.84
C ILE A 95 3.37 6.10 5.39
N GLY A 96 2.51 6.77 4.64
CA GLY A 96 2.23 6.44 3.23
C GLY A 96 1.00 7.20 2.71
N GLU A 97 0.92 7.33 1.41
CA GLU A 97 1.80 6.77 0.40
C GLU A 97 3.00 7.67 0.14
N ILE A 98 4.18 7.08 0.08
CA ILE A 98 5.44 7.79 -0.18
C ILE A 98 6.28 7.01 -1.20
N GLY A 99 7.23 7.62 -1.87
CA GLY A 99 8.06 6.82 -2.77
C GLY A 99 8.70 7.56 -3.92
N LEU A 100 8.95 6.81 -5.01
CA LEU A 100 9.59 7.29 -6.23
C LEU A 100 8.79 6.86 -7.46
N ASP A 101 8.47 7.81 -8.33
CA ASP A 101 7.88 7.58 -9.65
C ASP A 101 8.79 8.17 -10.75
N TYR A 102 9.46 7.30 -11.51
CA TYR A 102 10.30 7.68 -12.65
C TYR A 102 9.61 7.38 -14.00
N TYR A 103 8.33 7.05 -13.95
CA TYR A 103 7.50 6.92 -15.14
C TYR A 103 7.00 8.27 -15.64
N VAL A 104 6.66 9.17 -14.73
CA VAL A 104 6.25 10.55 -15.04
C VAL A 104 7.50 11.39 -15.22
N GLU A 105 7.88 11.64 -16.49
CA GLU A 105 9.18 12.22 -16.86
C GLU A 105 9.35 13.67 -16.38
N GLU A 106 8.26 14.44 -16.25
CA GLU A 106 8.27 15.84 -15.86
C GLU A 106 8.48 16.06 -14.35
N LEU A 107 8.51 15.02 -13.54
CA LEU A 107 8.72 15.13 -12.11
C LEU A 107 10.20 15.12 -11.74
N ASP A 108 10.60 16.11 -10.95
CA ASP A 108 11.97 16.26 -10.48
C ASP A 108 12.39 15.10 -9.58
N ARG A 109 13.33 14.29 -10.03
CA ARG A 109 13.81 13.08 -9.33
C ARG A 109 14.57 13.41 -8.05
N GLU A 110 15.35 14.49 -8.03
CA GLU A 110 16.09 14.91 -6.83
C GLU A 110 15.11 15.35 -5.75
N ARG A 111 14.10 16.12 -6.11
CA ARG A 111 13.05 16.54 -5.19
C ARG A 111 12.23 15.35 -4.68
N GLN A 112 11.90 14.36 -5.53
CA GLN A 112 11.27 13.12 -5.08
C GLN A 112 12.16 12.40 -4.06
N GLN A 113 13.47 12.30 -4.32
CA GLN A 113 14.43 11.65 -3.44
C GLN A 113 14.50 12.34 -2.07
N HIS A 114 14.62 13.66 -2.03
CA HIS A 114 14.62 14.43 -0.79
C HIS A 114 13.31 14.28 -0.01
N LEU A 115 12.18 14.32 -0.72
CA LEU A 115 10.86 14.14 -0.10
C LEU A 115 10.71 12.74 0.52
N LEU A 116 11.18 11.70 -0.18
CA LEU A 116 11.18 10.34 0.33
C LEU A 116 12.06 10.22 1.57
N GLU A 117 13.30 10.69 1.53
CA GLU A 117 14.26 10.57 2.64
C GLU A 117 13.75 11.27 3.89
N ALA A 118 13.17 12.47 3.76
CA ALA A 118 12.56 13.18 4.89
C ALA A 118 11.41 12.38 5.54
N GLN A 119 10.59 11.70 4.74
CA GLN A 119 9.51 10.87 5.25
C GLN A 119 10.00 9.54 5.86
N LEU A 120 11.10 8.96 5.35
CA LEU A 120 11.76 7.81 5.99
C LEU A 120 12.35 8.18 7.36
N GLU A 121 12.87 9.39 7.52
CA GLU A 121 13.31 9.89 8.83
C GLU A 121 12.15 9.99 9.83
N LEU A 122 10.99 10.51 9.40
CA LEU A 122 9.77 10.51 10.22
C LEU A 122 9.32 9.08 10.56
N ALA A 123 9.38 8.14 9.62
CA ALA A 123 9.05 6.74 9.89
C ALA A 123 9.93 6.15 11.00
N ASN A 124 11.21 6.48 11.00
CA ASN A 124 12.13 6.09 12.07
C ASN A 124 11.85 6.81 13.41
N GLU A 125 11.56 8.12 13.38
CA GLU A 125 11.22 8.89 14.58
C GLU A 125 10.00 8.30 15.29
N PHE A 126 8.95 7.99 14.54
CA PHE A 126 7.68 7.51 15.07
C PHE A 126 7.58 5.97 15.17
N ALA A 127 8.58 5.23 14.70
CA ALA A 127 8.59 3.77 14.62
C ALA A 127 7.36 3.20 13.88
N LEU A 128 6.95 3.84 12.80
CA LEU A 128 5.87 3.41 11.91
C LEU A 128 6.44 2.70 10.69
N PRO A 129 5.74 1.69 10.13
CA PRO A 129 6.09 1.13 8.84
C PRO A 129 5.77 2.12 7.73
N VAL A 130 6.29 1.87 6.52
CA VAL A 130 6.04 2.72 5.35
C VAL A 130 5.30 1.96 4.25
N LEU A 131 4.43 2.67 3.51
CA LEU A 131 3.76 2.14 2.31
C LEU A 131 4.36 2.85 1.10
N LEU A 132 5.08 2.08 0.27
CA LEU A 132 5.97 2.61 -0.74
C LEU A 132 5.40 2.47 -2.15
N HIS A 133 5.25 3.59 -2.83
CA HIS A 133 5.08 3.69 -4.27
C HIS A 133 6.43 3.55 -4.99
N VAL A 134 6.54 2.61 -5.93
CA VAL A 134 7.78 2.42 -6.68
C VAL A 134 7.47 2.13 -8.15
N ARG A 135 7.60 3.13 -9.00
CA ARG A 135 7.34 2.98 -10.42
C ARG A 135 8.57 3.34 -11.26
N ARG A 136 9.15 2.35 -11.99
CA ARG A 136 10.42 2.49 -12.74
C ARG A 136 11.60 2.99 -11.89
N ALA A 137 11.56 2.76 -10.58
CA ALA A 137 12.51 3.31 -9.61
C ALA A 137 13.01 2.27 -8.58
N HIS A 138 12.94 0.96 -8.87
CA HIS A 138 13.32 -0.08 -7.91
C HIS A 138 14.79 0.03 -7.47
N ALA A 139 15.72 0.22 -8.39
CA ALA A 139 17.14 0.31 -8.07
C ALA A 139 17.47 1.52 -7.16
N PRO A 140 17.05 2.78 -7.46
CA PRO A 140 17.25 3.90 -6.54
C PRO A 140 16.49 3.73 -5.22
N MET A 141 15.28 3.17 -5.22
CA MET A 141 14.54 2.89 -3.99
C MET A 141 15.31 1.92 -3.08
N ILE A 142 15.75 0.79 -3.60
CA ILE A 142 16.55 -0.20 -2.85
C ILE A 142 17.83 0.43 -2.29
N ALA A 143 18.52 1.24 -3.09
CA ALA A 143 19.71 1.95 -2.65
C ALA A 143 19.41 2.92 -1.49
N THR A 144 18.29 3.64 -1.55
CA THR A 144 17.83 4.54 -0.50
C THR A 144 17.50 3.78 0.79
N LEU A 145 16.73 2.69 0.68
CA LEU A 145 16.35 1.88 1.85
C LEU A 145 17.54 1.19 2.52
N LYS A 146 18.60 0.87 1.77
CA LYS A 146 19.86 0.35 2.34
C LYS A 146 20.60 1.42 3.17
N ARG A 147 20.52 2.70 2.77
CA ARG A 147 21.09 3.82 3.53
C ARG A 147 20.25 4.19 4.75
N HIS A 148 18.93 4.26 4.55
CA HIS A 148 17.94 4.60 5.59
C HIS A 148 17.34 3.34 6.20
N LYS A 149 18.10 2.68 7.09
CA LYS A 149 17.60 1.47 7.78
C LYS A 149 16.46 1.83 8.72
N LEU A 150 15.25 1.40 8.37
CA LEU A 150 14.06 1.64 9.18
C LEU A 150 13.97 0.66 10.36
N LYS A 151 13.52 1.16 11.51
CA LYS A 151 13.19 0.33 12.70
C LYS A 151 12.05 -0.64 12.38
N ARG A 152 11.15 -0.24 11.49
CA ARG A 152 10.08 -1.06 10.93
C ARG A 152 10.10 -0.85 9.43
N ALA A 153 10.20 -1.93 8.68
CA ALA A 153 10.16 -1.87 7.23
C ALA A 153 8.76 -1.44 6.74
N GLY A 154 8.17 -2.09 5.77
CA GLY A 154 6.88 -1.67 5.27
C GLY A 154 6.40 -2.56 4.13
N ILE A 155 5.64 -1.98 3.23
CA ILE A 155 5.14 -2.63 2.03
C ILE A 155 5.64 -1.86 0.80
N VAL A 156 6.13 -2.57 -0.20
CA VAL A 156 6.23 -2.05 -1.57
C VAL A 156 4.93 -2.42 -2.26
N HIS A 157 4.02 -1.44 -2.42
CA HIS A 157 2.73 -1.68 -3.02
C HIS A 157 2.82 -1.86 -4.54
N ALA A 158 1.79 -2.45 -5.15
CA ALA A 158 1.66 -2.74 -6.58
C ALA A 158 2.97 -3.31 -7.19
N PHE A 159 3.61 -4.23 -6.45
CA PHE A 159 4.94 -4.70 -6.82
C PHE A 159 4.93 -5.33 -8.22
N SER A 160 5.74 -4.77 -9.11
CA SER A 160 5.87 -5.19 -10.50
C SER A 160 7.33 -5.38 -10.95
N GLY A 161 8.25 -5.42 -9.99
CA GLY A 161 9.69 -5.60 -10.22
C GLY A 161 10.10 -7.00 -10.67
N SER A 162 11.41 -7.24 -10.73
CA SER A 162 12.02 -8.55 -10.98
C SER A 162 12.08 -9.37 -9.69
N LEU A 163 12.41 -10.67 -9.80
CA LEU A 163 12.62 -11.53 -8.63
C LEU A 163 13.81 -11.06 -7.79
N GLU A 164 14.86 -10.60 -8.44
CA GLU A 164 16.05 -10.09 -7.77
C GLU A 164 15.71 -8.84 -6.93
N GLU A 165 14.94 -7.90 -7.50
CA GLU A 165 14.44 -6.72 -6.79
C GLU A 165 13.53 -7.12 -5.61
N ALA A 166 12.63 -8.09 -5.83
CA ALA A 166 11.77 -8.62 -4.78
C ALA A 166 12.59 -9.17 -3.60
N LEU A 167 13.59 -10.00 -3.89
CA LEU A 167 14.46 -10.59 -2.87
C LEU A 167 15.29 -9.54 -2.12
N GLU A 168 15.69 -8.44 -2.78
CA GLU A 168 16.35 -7.33 -2.09
C GLU A 168 15.40 -6.64 -1.10
N TYR A 169 14.15 -6.35 -1.48
CA TYR A 169 13.16 -5.80 -0.54
C TYR A 169 12.89 -6.74 0.63
N ILE A 170 12.74 -8.04 0.36
CA ILE A 170 12.50 -9.05 1.41
C ILE A 170 13.68 -9.10 2.39
N ARG A 171 14.93 -9.07 1.92
CA ARG A 171 16.13 -9.01 2.79
C ARG A 171 16.17 -7.76 3.68
N LEU A 172 15.57 -6.65 3.19
CA LEU A 172 15.42 -5.41 3.96
C LEU A 172 14.21 -5.44 4.92
N GLY A 173 13.44 -6.55 4.94
CA GLY A 173 12.28 -6.75 5.81
C GLY A 173 10.95 -6.25 5.24
N TYR A 174 10.90 -5.86 3.97
CA TYR A 174 9.68 -5.36 3.33
C TYR A 174 8.78 -6.51 2.86
N LYS A 175 7.47 -6.31 2.97
CA LYS A 175 6.45 -7.12 2.32
C LYS A 175 6.17 -6.55 0.92
N LEU A 176 5.61 -7.37 0.04
CA LEU A 176 5.26 -7.01 -1.33
C LEU A 176 3.74 -7.02 -1.48
N GLY A 177 3.17 -5.88 -1.83
CA GLY A 177 1.76 -5.72 -2.13
C GLY A 177 1.43 -6.26 -3.51
N LEU A 178 0.49 -7.19 -3.58
CA LEU A 178 0.04 -7.82 -4.81
C LEU A 178 -1.46 -7.60 -4.99
N GLY A 179 -1.82 -7.01 -6.11
CA GLY A 179 -3.17 -6.58 -6.43
C GLY A 179 -3.63 -6.97 -7.84
N GLY A 180 -4.57 -6.20 -8.36
CA GLY A 180 -5.26 -6.43 -9.62
C GLY A 180 -4.35 -6.64 -10.83
N ALA A 181 -3.20 -5.97 -10.91
CA ALA A 181 -2.25 -6.12 -12.01
C ALA A 181 -1.78 -7.58 -12.21
N GLY A 182 -1.62 -8.34 -11.12
CA GLY A 182 -1.18 -9.73 -11.17
C GLY A 182 -2.24 -10.72 -11.66
N THR A 183 -3.50 -10.30 -11.76
CA THR A 183 -4.61 -11.16 -12.21
C THR A 183 -4.68 -11.24 -13.75
N TRP A 184 -4.12 -10.28 -14.46
CA TRP A 184 -4.23 -10.19 -15.91
C TRP A 184 -3.45 -11.32 -16.61
N PRO A 185 -4.05 -12.00 -17.60
CA PRO A 185 -3.41 -13.15 -18.29
C PRO A 185 -2.04 -12.82 -18.88
N GLN A 186 -1.86 -11.60 -19.40
CA GLN A 186 -0.62 -11.14 -20.02
C GLN A 186 0.48 -10.76 -19.02
N ALA A 187 0.21 -10.76 -17.71
CA ALA A 187 1.19 -10.41 -16.68
C ALA A 187 2.23 -11.53 -16.42
N HIS A 188 2.75 -12.15 -17.48
CA HIS A 188 3.61 -13.35 -17.41
C HIS A 188 4.83 -13.17 -16.50
N ARG A 189 5.44 -11.96 -16.48
CA ARG A 189 6.58 -11.68 -15.60
C ARG A 189 6.15 -11.73 -14.13
N MET A 190 5.06 -11.07 -13.78
CA MET A 190 4.52 -11.07 -12.41
C MET A 190 4.13 -12.49 -11.97
N HIS A 191 3.54 -13.31 -12.85
CA HIS A 191 3.21 -14.69 -12.54
C HIS A 191 4.45 -15.54 -12.22
N ARG A 192 5.56 -15.33 -12.95
CA ARG A 192 6.82 -16.03 -12.65
C ARG A 192 7.41 -15.61 -11.31
N VAL A 193 7.37 -14.33 -10.99
CA VAL A 193 7.82 -13.79 -9.70
C VAL A 193 6.93 -14.32 -8.59
N LEU A 194 5.61 -14.17 -8.69
CA LEU A 194 4.62 -14.63 -7.70
C LEU A 194 4.83 -16.09 -7.27
N ARG A 195 5.15 -16.99 -8.21
CA ARG A 195 5.38 -18.41 -7.89
C ARG A 195 6.64 -18.67 -7.05
N GLN A 196 7.59 -17.76 -7.07
CA GLN A 196 8.88 -17.90 -6.40
C GLN A 196 8.99 -17.08 -5.11
N LEU A 197 8.06 -16.16 -4.86
CA LEU A 197 8.06 -15.36 -3.63
C LEU A 197 7.78 -16.24 -2.42
N PRO A 198 8.49 -16.06 -1.30
CA PRO A 198 8.10 -16.63 -0.01
C PRO A 198 6.71 -16.13 0.39
N LEU A 199 5.83 -17.00 0.88
CA LEU A 199 4.47 -16.61 1.28
C LEU A 199 4.46 -15.56 2.40
N GLU A 200 5.42 -15.64 3.29
CA GLU A 200 5.63 -14.67 4.38
C GLU A 200 5.99 -13.25 3.90
N SER A 201 6.27 -13.08 2.62
CA SER A 201 6.56 -11.76 2.04
C SER A 201 5.37 -11.11 1.33
N ILE A 202 4.25 -11.82 1.19
CA ILE A 202 3.11 -11.37 0.37
C ILE A 202 2.03 -10.75 1.25
N VAL A 203 1.54 -9.57 0.85
CA VAL A 203 0.29 -8.98 1.32
C VAL A 203 -0.61 -8.69 0.13
N LEU A 204 -1.92 -8.65 0.37
CA LEU A 204 -2.92 -8.37 -0.67
C LEU A 204 -3.43 -6.94 -0.57
N GLU A 205 -3.75 -6.37 -1.72
CA GLU A 205 -4.26 -5.02 -1.86
C GLU A 205 -5.15 -4.88 -3.08
N THR A 206 -5.89 -3.78 -3.18
CA THR A 206 -6.63 -3.44 -4.38
C THR A 206 -6.00 -2.30 -5.17
N ASP A 207 -5.47 -1.29 -4.52
CA ASP A 207 -5.08 0.00 -5.11
C ASP A 207 -6.28 0.72 -5.75
N ALA A 208 -7.48 0.47 -5.21
CA ALA A 208 -8.70 1.05 -5.74
C ALA A 208 -8.72 2.60 -5.55
N PRO A 209 -9.19 3.36 -6.54
CA PRO A 209 -10.03 2.98 -7.68
C PRO A 209 -9.28 2.46 -8.91
N ASP A 210 -7.94 2.46 -8.89
CA ASP A 210 -7.09 2.07 -10.01
C ASP A 210 -6.89 0.54 -10.10
N ILE A 211 -6.30 0.07 -11.17
CA ILE A 211 -5.78 -1.29 -11.39
C ILE A 211 -6.82 -2.39 -11.10
N ALA A 212 -8.02 -2.30 -11.68
CA ALA A 212 -9.05 -3.33 -11.54
C ALA A 212 -8.52 -4.73 -11.93
N PRO A 213 -8.90 -5.80 -11.20
CA PRO A 213 -8.55 -7.16 -11.56
C PRO A 213 -9.20 -7.58 -12.88
N HIS A 214 -8.64 -8.60 -13.54
CA HIS A 214 -9.10 -9.04 -14.85
C HIS A 214 -10.59 -9.44 -14.86
N SER A 215 -11.09 -10.05 -13.79
CA SER A 215 -12.51 -10.39 -13.63
C SER A 215 -13.46 -9.18 -13.63
N HIS A 216 -12.93 -8.00 -13.34
CA HIS A 216 -13.66 -6.73 -13.30
C HIS A 216 -13.11 -5.72 -14.32
N ALA A 217 -12.56 -6.21 -15.44
CA ALA A 217 -12.00 -5.37 -16.50
C ALA A 217 -12.97 -4.30 -16.98
N GLY A 218 -12.50 -3.05 -17.07
CA GLY A 218 -13.31 -1.91 -17.52
C GLY A 218 -14.23 -1.30 -16.46
N GLN A 219 -14.21 -1.81 -15.23
CA GLN A 219 -14.91 -1.20 -14.09
C GLN A 219 -13.94 -0.36 -13.24
N ARG A 220 -14.48 0.59 -12.46
CA ARG A 220 -13.75 1.20 -11.36
C ARG A 220 -13.36 0.08 -10.38
N ASN A 221 -12.08 -0.01 -10.01
CA ASN A 221 -11.65 -0.94 -8.98
C ASN A 221 -12.29 -0.61 -7.62
N SER A 222 -12.42 -1.62 -6.77
CA SER A 222 -13.07 -1.47 -5.46
C SER A 222 -12.50 -2.45 -4.44
N PRO A 223 -12.36 -2.07 -3.15
CA PRO A 223 -11.88 -2.97 -2.10
C PRO A 223 -12.67 -4.27 -1.96
N GLU A 224 -13.95 -4.26 -2.35
CA GLU A 224 -14.81 -5.46 -2.38
C GLU A 224 -14.34 -6.54 -3.36
N PHE A 225 -13.45 -6.20 -4.32
CA PHE A 225 -12.87 -7.14 -5.28
C PHE A 225 -11.63 -7.88 -4.73
N LEU A 226 -11.18 -7.58 -3.53
CA LEU A 226 -10.02 -8.24 -2.92
C LEU A 226 -10.15 -9.77 -2.85
N PRO A 227 -11.33 -10.39 -2.58
CA PRO A 227 -11.48 -11.85 -2.63
C PRO A 227 -11.25 -12.45 -4.03
N ASP A 228 -11.65 -11.72 -5.09
CA ASP A 228 -11.42 -12.15 -6.47
C ASP A 228 -9.94 -12.05 -6.82
N ILE A 229 -9.27 -10.96 -6.43
CA ILE A 229 -7.81 -10.81 -6.54
C ILE A 229 -7.10 -11.96 -5.84
N CYS A 230 -7.47 -12.27 -4.59
CA CYS A 230 -6.90 -13.38 -3.83
C CYS A 230 -7.05 -14.71 -4.56
N ARG A 231 -8.25 -15.02 -5.06
CA ARG A 231 -8.55 -16.26 -5.79
C ARG A 231 -7.73 -16.37 -7.06
N GLU A 232 -7.67 -15.33 -7.87
CA GLU A 232 -6.93 -15.32 -9.13
C GLU A 232 -5.41 -15.43 -8.90
N LEU A 233 -4.85 -14.72 -7.93
CA LEU A 233 -3.43 -14.81 -7.59
C LEU A 233 -3.06 -16.18 -7.02
N ALA A 234 -3.90 -16.77 -6.15
CA ALA A 234 -3.71 -18.11 -5.62
C ALA A 234 -3.66 -19.15 -6.76
N GLN A 235 -4.59 -19.06 -7.72
CA GLN A 235 -4.60 -19.91 -8.90
C GLN A 235 -3.30 -19.77 -9.74
N ARG A 236 -2.83 -18.53 -9.93
CA ARG A 236 -1.58 -18.25 -10.68
C ARG A 236 -0.35 -18.81 -9.96
N ARG A 237 -0.38 -18.82 -8.63
CA ARG A 237 0.67 -19.38 -7.79
C ARG A 237 0.60 -20.92 -7.70
N GLY A 238 -0.56 -21.51 -7.83
CA GLY A 238 -0.79 -22.95 -7.70
C GLY A 238 -1.02 -23.40 -6.25
N ILE A 239 -1.66 -22.54 -5.43
CA ILE A 239 -2.07 -22.81 -4.04
C ILE A 239 -3.57 -22.54 -3.87
N SER A 240 -4.14 -22.89 -2.73
CA SER A 240 -5.54 -22.55 -2.43
C SER A 240 -5.72 -21.07 -2.12
N PRO A 241 -6.89 -20.48 -2.39
CA PRO A 241 -7.22 -19.12 -1.96
C PRO A 241 -7.14 -18.95 -0.44
N GLU A 242 -7.52 -19.96 0.32
CA GLU A 242 -7.48 -19.98 1.79
C GLU A 242 -6.05 -19.88 2.30
N GLU A 243 -5.11 -20.57 1.67
CA GLU A 243 -3.69 -20.54 2.01
C GLU A 243 -3.09 -19.13 1.77
N LEU A 244 -3.37 -18.53 0.60
CA LEU A 244 -2.89 -17.19 0.28
C LEU A 244 -3.50 -16.12 1.20
N ALA A 245 -4.81 -16.20 1.46
CA ALA A 245 -5.49 -15.29 2.35
C ALA A 245 -4.97 -15.36 3.78
N ALA A 246 -4.80 -16.58 4.32
CA ALA A 246 -4.27 -16.77 5.66
C ALA A 246 -2.86 -16.20 5.80
N ALA A 247 -1.98 -16.46 4.81
CA ALA A 247 -0.62 -15.92 4.79
C ALA A 247 -0.62 -14.38 4.71
N SER A 248 -1.39 -13.80 3.78
CA SER A 248 -1.48 -12.34 3.64
C SER A 248 -2.07 -11.66 4.86
N HIS A 249 -3.12 -12.24 5.45
CA HIS A 249 -3.70 -11.74 6.69
C HIS A 249 -2.70 -11.73 7.83
N HIS A 250 -2.00 -12.87 8.06
CA HIS A 250 -0.95 -12.99 9.07
C HIS A 250 0.17 -11.96 8.86
N ASN A 251 0.68 -11.84 7.63
CA ASN A 251 1.75 -10.91 7.28
C ASN A 251 1.36 -9.44 7.52
N SER A 252 0.11 -9.10 7.21
CA SER A 252 -0.44 -7.76 7.43
C SER A 252 -0.59 -7.46 8.93
N CYS A 253 -1.13 -8.42 9.71
CA CYS A 253 -1.25 -8.29 11.16
C CYS A 253 0.11 -8.15 11.84
N GLU A 254 1.10 -8.96 11.44
CA GLU A 254 2.49 -8.84 11.93
C GLU A 254 3.06 -7.44 11.64
N LEU A 255 2.96 -6.98 10.38
CA LEU A 255 3.49 -5.69 9.96
C LEU A 255 2.88 -4.53 10.73
N PHE A 256 1.55 -4.48 10.81
CA PHE A 256 0.84 -3.37 11.46
C PHE A 256 0.69 -3.56 12.99
N ARG A 257 1.11 -4.71 13.54
CA ARG A 257 0.95 -5.09 14.95
C ARG A 257 -0.51 -5.14 15.38
N TRP A 258 -1.35 -5.62 14.50
CA TRP A 258 -2.75 -5.87 14.80
C TRP A 258 -2.92 -7.25 15.46
N ALA A 259 -3.92 -7.37 16.32
CA ALA A 259 -4.35 -8.69 16.78
C ALA A 259 -4.87 -9.51 15.59
N SER A 260 -4.36 -10.74 15.47
CA SER A 260 -4.77 -11.72 14.45
C SER A 260 -6.07 -12.42 14.85
#